data_93b5ac4d5ba5bd996457429f4ebf2c96
#
_entry.id   93b5ac4d5ba5bd996457429f4ebf2c96
#
_cell.length_a   1.000
_cell.length_b   1.000
_cell.length_c   1.000
_cell.angle_alpha   90.00
_cell.angle_beta   90.00
_cell.angle_gamma   90.00
#
_symmetry.space_group_name_H-M   'P 1'
#
loop_
_entity.id
_entity.type
_entity.pdbx_description
1 polymer ?
#
loop_
_entity_poly.entity_id
_entity_poly.type
_entity_poly.pdbx_seq_one_letter_code
_entity_poly.pdbx_strand_id
1 'polypeptide(L)'
;MPERPEGCFAQIGPVPFSLSLADLVRALDADFAGSETLRHRLVNRTRKYGNDDDWADAIMTRCFSALFEELDGRPNSKGGRYRVEMLPTTCHVYFGSVTGAMPDGRKAGLPLSEGISPVQGADRRGPTAVIKSASKMDHLKTGGTLLNMKFTPSLLGDENGLDKLAHLVRSYFKMDGHHVQFNVVRAETLREAQANPEAHRDLIVRVAGYSDYFCDLSGELQEEIIARTEHAEF
;
A
#
# COMPACT_ATOMS: atom_id res chain seq x y z
N MET A 1 -22.10 4.50 -32.89
CA MET A 1 -21.84 3.92 -31.55
C MET A 1 -20.42 4.28 -31.23
N PRO A 2 -20.13 4.97 -30.12
CA PRO A 2 -18.74 5.17 -29.70
C PRO A 2 -18.16 3.79 -29.37
N GLU A 3 -17.01 3.51 -29.98
CA GLU A 3 -16.21 2.32 -29.65
C GLU A 3 -16.02 2.27 -28.14
N ARG A 4 -16.36 1.13 -27.55
CA ARG A 4 -16.06 0.88 -26.11
C ARG A 4 -14.57 1.07 -25.94
N PRO A 5 -14.11 1.87 -24.96
CA PRO A 5 -12.70 1.86 -24.63
C PRO A 5 -12.33 0.42 -24.30
N GLU A 6 -11.36 -0.11 -25.02
CA GLU A 6 -10.78 -1.42 -24.75
C GLU A 6 -10.46 -1.48 -23.25
N GLY A 7 -11.12 -2.40 -22.58
CA GLY A 7 -11.33 -2.33 -21.15
C GLY A 7 -10.05 -2.23 -20.34
N CYS A 8 -10.16 -1.68 -19.14
CA CYS A 8 -9.12 -1.60 -18.08
C CYS A 8 -8.28 -2.89 -17.88
N PHE A 9 -8.76 -4.02 -18.38
CA PHE A 9 -8.10 -5.33 -18.29
C PHE A 9 -7.05 -5.59 -19.41
N ALA A 10 -7.07 -4.88 -20.52
CA ALA A 10 -6.01 -4.97 -21.53
C ALA A 10 -4.68 -4.39 -21.05
N GLN A 11 -4.66 -3.75 -19.90
CA GLN A 11 -3.50 -3.09 -19.30
C GLN A 11 -2.92 -3.83 -18.08
N ILE A 12 -3.46 -4.96 -17.69
CA ILE A 12 -2.68 -5.94 -16.94
C ILE A 12 -1.59 -6.37 -17.91
N GLY A 13 -0.37 -5.84 -17.80
CA GLY A 13 0.74 -6.12 -18.70
C GLY A 13 0.86 -7.61 -18.99
N PRO A 14 1.61 -8.07 -20.00
CA PRO A 14 1.55 -9.44 -20.43
C PRO A 14 1.66 -10.35 -19.23
N VAL A 15 0.51 -10.84 -18.78
CA VAL A 15 0.47 -11.87 -17.74
C VAL A 15 1.24 -13.00 -18.39
N PRO A 16 2.34 -13.49 -17.82
CA PRO A 16 3.18 -14.50 -18.48
C PRO A 16 2.46 -15.86 -18.59
N PHE A 17 1.13 -15.84 -18.65
CA PHE A 17 0.25 -17.00 -18.78
C PHE A 17 -1.09 -16.61 -19.37
N SER A 18 -1.69 -17.48 -20.13
CA SER A 18 -3.03 -17.29 -20.67
C SER A 18 -4.05 -17.42 -19.53
N LEU A 19 -4.83 -16.36 -19.29
CA LEU A 19 -5.91 -16.33 -18.30
C LEU A 19 -7.11 -15.63 -18.94
N SER A 20 -8.26 -16.30 -19.02
CA SER A 20 -9.47 -15.66 -19.45
C SER A 20 -10.08 -14.81 -18.32
N LEU A 21 -10.79 -13.74 -18.68
CA LEU A 21 -11.51 -12.93 -17.68
C LEU A 21 -12.52 -13.79 -16.89
N ALA A 22 -13.20 -14.73 -17.56
CA ALA A 22 -14.15 -15.63 -16.92
C ALA A 22 -13.49 -16.55 -15.89
N ASP A 23 -12.26 -17.04 -16.17
CA ASP A 23 -11.52 -17.84 -15.20
C ASP A 23 -11.07 -17.00 -14.00
N LEU A 24 -10.63 -15.76 -14.25
CA LEU A 24 -10.27 -14.84 -13.18
C LEU A 24 -11.48 -14.55 -12.29
N VAL A 25 -12.63 -14.19 -12.85
CA VAL A 25 -13.84 -13.90 -12.08
C VAL A 25 -14.25 -15.09 -11.24
N ARG A 26 -14.25 -16.32 -11.81
CA ARG A 26 -14.55 -17.54 -11.04
C ARG A 26 -13.59 -17.75 -9.86
N ALA A 27 -12.30 -17.48 -10.08
CA ALA A 27 -11.31 -17.61 -9.01
C ALA A 27 -11.51 -16.56 -7.89
N LEU A 28 -11.91 -15.33 -8.26
CA LEU A 28 -12.22 -14.26 -7.30
C LEU A 28 -13.48 -14.57 -6.50
N ASP A 29 -14.56 -15.03 -7.16
CA ASP A 29 -15.83 -15.42 -6.51
C ASP A 29 -15.62 -16.54 -5.51
N ALA A 30 -14.69 -17.47 -5.80
CA ALA A 30 -14.30 -18.57 -4.92
C ALA A 30 -13.24 -18.21 -3.88
N ASP A 31 -12.86 -16.92 -3.75
CA ASP A 31 -11.71 -16.47 -2.92
C ASP A 31 -10.44 -17.31 -3.17
N PHE A 32 -10.21 -17.64 -4.44
CA PHE A 32 -9.12 -18.50 -4.92
C PHE A 32 -9.15 -19.95 -4.41
N ALA A 33 -10.22 -20.42 -3.79
CA ALA A 33 -10.34 -21.83 -3.43
C ALA A 33 -10.24 -22.71 -4.67
N GLY A 34 -9.33 -23.68 -4.66
CA GLY A 34 -8.99 -24.51 -5.83
C GLY A 34 -8.22 -23.80 -6.94
N SER A 35 -7.80 -22.55 -6.72
CA SER A 35 -7.04 -21.72 -7.68
C SER A 35 -5.77 -21.12 -7.05
N GLU A 36 -5.18 -21.81 -6.08
CA GLU A 36 -4.03 -21.33 -5.30
C GLU A 36 -2.80 -21.07 -6.18
N THR A 37 -2.60 -21.91 -7.20
CA THR A 37 -1.51 -21.71 -8.18
C THR A 37 -1.70 -20.40 -8.96
N LEU A 38 -2.93 -20.09 -9.36
CA LEU A 38 -3.26 -18.82 -10.03
C LEU A 38 -2.98 -17.65 -9.07
N ARG A 39 -3.49 -17.71 -7.84
CA ARG A 39 -3.24 -16.71 -6.81
C ARG A 39 -1.74 -16.47 -6.61
N HIS A 40 -0.96 -17.55 -6.45
CA HIS A 40 0.49 -17.45 -6.31
C HIS A 40 1.15 -16.73 -7.49
N ARG A 41 0.69 -16.96 -8.73
CA ARG A 41 1.18 -16.26 -9.92
C ARG A 41 0.78 -14.78 -9.89
N LEU A 42 -0.46 -14.45 -9.54
CA LEU A 42 -0.94 -13.07 -9.43
C LEU A 42 -0.15 -12.29 -8.38
N VAL A 43 0.12 -12.87 -7.22
CA VAL A 43 0.93 -12.23 -6.17
C VAL A 43 2.39 -12.04 -6.59
N ASN A 44 3.02 -13.06 -7.20
CA ASN A 44 4.47 -13.12 -7.33
C ASN A 44 5.02 -12.85 -8.75
N ARG A 45 4.16 -12.91 -9.79
CA ARG A 45 4.58 -12.83 -11.20
C ARG A 45 4.01 -11.65 -11.96
N THR A 46 3.14 -10.85 -11.33
CA THR A 46 2.62 -9.62 -11.96
C THR A 46 3.36 -8.40 -11.43
N ARG A 47 3.41 -7.36 -12.24
CA ARG A 47 3.97 -6.07 -11.85
C ARG A 47 3.18 -5.47 -10.71
N LYS A 48 3.86 -4.82 -9.77
CA LYS A 48 3.23 -4.20 -8.58
C LYS A 48 3.74 -2.78 -8.41
N TYR A 49 2.84 -1.90 -8.01
CA TYR A 49 3.18 -0.57 -7.51
C TYR A 49 4.12 -0.67 -6.30
N GLY A 50 5.00 0.29 -6.14
CA GLY A 50 5.99 0.31 -5.06
C GLY A 50 7.33 -0.32 -5.43
N ASN A 51 7.54 -0.68 -6.71
CA ASN A 51 8.76 -1.33 -7.21
C ASN A 51 9.47 -0.51 -8.29
N ASP A 52 9.19 0.79 -8.42
CA ASP A 52 9.69 1.65 -9.50
C ASP A 52 9.42 1.03 -10.89
N ASP A 53 8.21 0.54 -11.06
CA ASP A 53 7.74 -0.05 -12.32
C ASP A 53 6.80 0.94 -13.01
N ASP A 54 7.29 1.58 -14.07
CA ASP A 54 6.55 2.64 -14.77
C ASP A 54 5.16 2.23 -15.24
N TRP A 55 5.00 0.98 -15.63
CA TRP A 55 3.70 0.48 -16.09
C TRP A 55 2.69 0.36 -14.94
N ALA A 56 3.10 -0.24 -13.81
CA ALA A 56 2.24 -0.38 -12.64
C ALA A 56 1.94 0.98 -11.99
N ASP A 57 2.98 1.83 -11.88
CA ASP A 57 2.88 3.16 -11.30
C ASP A 57 2.00 4.10 -12.16
N ALA A 58 2.05 3.97 -13.49
CA ALA A 58 1.18 4.73 -14.41
C ALA A 58 -0.31 4.41 -14.22
N ILE A 59 -0.66 3.19 -13.83
CA ILE A 59 -2.06 2.84 -13.52
C ILE A 59 -2.51 3.61 -12.27
N MET A 60 -1.71 3.61 -11.21
CA MET A 60 -1.99 4.39 -10.00
C MET A 60 -2.17 5.88 -10.33
N THR A 61 -1.24 6.48 -11.07
CA THR A 61 -1.29 7.90 -11.46
C THR A 61 -2.56 8.22 -12.25
N ARG A 62 -2.96 7.35 -13.18
CA ARG A 62 -4.19 7.54 -13.97
C ARG A 62 -5.45 7.44 -13.11
N CYS A 63 -5.51 6.45 -12.20
CA CYS A 63 -6.64 6.31 -11.28
C CYS A 63 -6.76 7.55 -10.38
N PHE A 64 -5.65 8.04 -9.84
CA PHE A 64 -5.61 9.24 -9.03
C PHE A 64 -6.07 10.48 -9.82
N SER A 65 -5.55 10.67 -11.04
CA SER A 65 -5.94 11.80 -11.90
C SER A 65 -7.43 11.80 -12.20
N ALA A 66 -7.99 10.64 -12.57
CA ALA A 66 -9.42 10.51 -12.82
C ALA A 66 -10.28 10.83 -11.58
N LEU A 67 -9.86 10.34 -10.40
CA LEU A 67 -10.53 10.65 -9.14
C LEU A 67 -10.49 12.15 -8.83
N PHE A 68 -9.30 12.76 -9.00
CA PHE A 68 -9.10 14.19 -8.77
C PHE A 68 -9.98 15.02 -9.71
N GLU A 69 -9.96 14.75 -11.01
CA GLU A 69 -10.74 15.47 -12.03
C GLU A 69 -12.24 15.40 -11.77
N GLU A 70 -12.72 14.25 -11.26
CA GLU A 70 -14.13 14.05 -10.98
C GLU A 70 -14.62 14.63 -9.66
N LEU A 71 -13.77 14.77 -8.65
CA LEU A 71 -14.21 15.15 -7.30
C LEU A 71 -13.69 16.49 -6.81
N ASP A 72 -12.44 16.86 -7.13
CA ASP A 72 -11.83 18.06 -6.54
C ASP A 72 -12.56 19.33 -7.00
N GLY A 73 -12.81 20.21 -6.06
CA GLY A 73 -13.48 21.48 -6.32
C GLY A 73 -14.98 21.40 -6.56
N ARG A 74 -15.61 20.24 -6.61
CA ARG A 74 -17.08 20.12 -6.70
C ARG A 74 -17.74 20.73 -5.47
N PRO A 75 -18.88 21.45 -5.64
CA PRO A 75 -19.60 22.02 -4.51
C PRO A 75 -20.15 20.91 -3.61
N ASN A 76 -20.09 21.11 -2.30
CA ASN A 76 -20.69 20.22 -1.32
C ASN A 76 -22.00 20.81 -0.74
N SER A 77 -22.75 19.98 -0.01
CA SER A 77 -24.06 20.36 0.57
C SER A 77 -23.99 21.44 1.64
N LYS A 78 -22.79 21.81 2.13
CA LYS A 78 -22.58 22.82 3.17
C LYS A 78 -22.03 24.15 2.64
N GLY A 79 -22.05 24.35 1.32
CA GLY A 79 -21.59 25.59 0.66
C GLY A 79 -20.06 25.67 0.45
N GLY A 80 -19.32 24.63 0.81
CA GLY A 80 -17.90 24.49 0.50
C GLY A 80 -17.66 23.66 -0.77
N ARG A 81 -16.44 23.15 -0.89
CA ARG A 81 -16.01 22.28 -2.02
C ARG A 81 -15.36 21.01 -1.50
N TYR A 82 -15.50 19.91 -2.25
CA TYR A 82 -14.74 18.69 -2.02
C TYR A 82 -13.27 18.90 -2.32
N ARG A 83 -12.42 18.25 -1.54
CA ARG A 83 -10.98 18.14 -1.76
C ARG A 83 -10.61 16.67 -1.69
N VAL A 84 -9.64 16.27 -2.52
CA VAL A 84 -9.15 14.89 -2.52
C VAL A 84 -7.99 14.79 -1.54
N GLU A 85 -8.04 13.79 -0.67
CA GLU A 85 -6.96 13.43 0.24
C GLU A 85 -6.66 11.94 0.13
N MET A 86 -5.37 11.58 0.17
CA MET A 86 -4.90 10.19 0.10
C MET A 86 -4.41 9.73 1.47
N LEU A 87 -5.30 9.92 2.47
CA LEU A 87 -5.04 9.67 3.88
C LEU A 87 -6.22 8.93 4.54
N PRO A 88 -6.31 7.59 4.38
CA PRO A 88 -7.50 6.83 4.82
C PRO A 88 -7.54 6.56 6.33
N THR A 89 -6.51 6.97 7.10
CA THR A 89 -6.35 6.55 8.50
C THR A 89 -6.35 5.02 8.64
N THR A 90 -7.33 4.40 9.29
CA THR A 90 -7.48 2.94 9.42
C THR A 90 -8.63 2.36 8.59
N CYS A 91 -9.29 3.18 7.77
CA CYS A 91 -10.44 2.74 6.96
C CYS A 91 -10.10 1.61 5.99
N HIS A 92 -8.84 1.48 5.56
CA HIS A 92 -8.37 0.41 4.68
C HIS A 92 -8.58 -1.00 5.29
N VAL A 93 -8.55 -1.13 6.62
CA VAL A 93 -8.86 -2.38 7.32
C VAL A 93 -10.35 -2.69 7.20
N TYR A 94 -11.22 -1.72 7.55
CA TYR A 94 -12.66 -1.88 7.43
C TYR A 94 -13.11 -2.12 5.98
N PHE A 95 -12.65 -1.32 5.04
CA PHE A 95 -13.00 -1.51 3.63
C PHE A 95 -12.51 -2.86 3.11
N GLY A 96 -11.33 -3.31 3.54
CA GLY A 96 -10.82 -4.63 3.22
C GLY A 96 -11.73 -5.75 3.73
N SER A 97 -12.28 -5.63 4.95
CA SER A 97 -13.14 -6.65 5.56
C SER A 97 -14.46 -6.88 4.79
N VAL A 98 -14.94 -5.88 4.05
CA VAL A 98 -16.16 -5.94 3.24
C VAL A 98 -15.88 -6.07 1.73
N THR A 99 -14.61 -6.15 1.32
CA THR A 99 -14.20 -6.28 -0.09
C THR A 99 -13.84 -7.73 -0.40
N GLY A 100 -14.42 -8.28 -1.47
CA GLY A 100 -14.11 -9.61 -2.01
C GLY A 100 -12.65 -9.75 -2.45
N ALA A 101 -12.28 -10.93 -2.95
CA ALA A 101 -10.95 -11.18 -3.49
C ALA A 101 -10.64 -10.24 -4.67
N MET A 102 -9.36 -9.89 -4.85
CA MET A 102 -8.93 -8.94 -5.87
C MET A 102 -7.94 -9.55 -6.88
N PRO A 103 -7.87 -9.00 -8.11
CA PRO A 103 -7.01 -9.54 -9.17
C PRO A 103 -5.50 -9.49 -8.89
N ASP A 104 -5.06 -8.74 -7.90
CA ASP A 104 -3.67 -8.71 -7.44
C ASP A 104 -3.28 -9.93 -6.59
N GLY A 105 -4.26 -10.77 -6.24
CA GLY A 105 -4.13 -11.95 -5.40
C GLY A 105 -4.52 -11.72 -3.93
N ARG A 106 -5.04 -10.52 -3.56
CA ARG A 106 -5.59 -10.25 -2.23
C ARG A 106 -6.81 -11.15 -1.99
N LYS A 107 -6.88 -11.82 -0.85
CA LYS A 107 -8.07 -12.59 -0.45
C LYS A 107 -9.18 -11.68 0.08
N ALA A 108 -10.40 -12.18 0.03
CA ALA A 108 -11.54 -11.53 0.66
C ALA A 108 -11.28 -11.29 2.15
N GLY A 109 -11.76 -10.16 2.66
CA GLY A 109 -11.65 -9.81 4.07
C GLY A 109 -10.28 -9.28 4.54
N LEU A 110 -9.22 -9.41 3.75
CA LEU A 110 -7.92 -8.86 4.11
C LEU A 110 -7.89 -7.32 3.94
N PRO A 111 -7.06 -6.58 4.70
CA PRO A 111 -6.89 -5.15 4.52
C PRO A 111 -6.55 -4.76 3.08
N LEU A 112 -7.01 -3.58 2.64
CA LEU A 112 -6.51 -2.92 1.44
C LEU A 112 -5.15 -2.28 1.72
N SER A 113 -4.50 -1.72 0.69
CA SER A 113 -3.33 -0.84 0.93
C SER A 113 -3.77 0.43 1.64
N GLU A 114 -2.91 0.95 2.49
CA GLU A 114 -3.18 2.17 3.24
C GLU A 114 -2.50 3.38 2.58
N GLY A 115 -3.18 4.53 2.59
CA GLY A 115 -2.65 5.75 2.00
C GLY A 115 -2.19 5.56 0.56
N ILE A 116 -0.94 5.95 0.32
CA ILE A 116 -0.25 5.72 -0.94
C ILE A 116 0.82 4.63 -0.83
N SER A 117 0.81 3.86 0.26
CA SER A 117 1.74 2.75 0.45
C SER A 117 1.40 1.59 -0.48
N PRO A 118 2.39 0.81 -0.93
CA PRO A 118 2.14 -0.44 -1.62
C PRO A 118 1.31 -1.41 -0.78
N VAL A 119 0.61 -2.33 -1.45
CA VAL A 119 -0.02 -3.46 -0.75
C VAL A 119 1.05 -4.22 0.05
N GLN A 120 0.68 -4.64 1.26
CA GLN A 120 1.57 -5.32 2.20
C GLN A 120 2.31 -6.49 1.52
N GLY A 121 3.65 -6.45 1.58
CA GLY A 121 4.53 -7.45 0.96
C GLY A 121 4.68 -7.36 -0.56
N ALA A 122 4.13 -6.32 -1.22
CA ALA A 122 4.23 -6.15 -2.68
C ALA A 122 5.51 -5.42 -3.12
N ASP A 123 6.08 -4.59 -2.27
CA ASP A 123 7.24 -3.73 -2.51
C ASP A 123 8.55 -4.47 -2.21
N ARG A 124 9.05 -5.16 -3.23
CA ARG A 124 10.18 -6.11 -3.10
C ARG A 124 11.52 -5.59 -3.62
N ARG A 125 11.55 -4.34 -4.13
CA ARG A 125 12.77 -3.73 -4.69
C ARG A 125 13.41 -2.70 -3.76
N GLY A 126 13.08 -2.76 -2.47
CA GLY A 126 13.64 -1.90 -1.45
C GLY A 126 13.01 -0.52 -1.36
N PRO A 127 13.37 0.25 -0.32
CA PRO A 127 12.72 1.51 0.03
C PRO A 127 12.92 2.60 -1.02
N THR A 128 14.03 2.60 -1.73
CA THR A 128 14.29 3.56 -2.83
C THR A 128 13.28 3.38 -3.97
N ALA A 129 12.91 2.15 -4.31
CA ALA A 129 11.89 1.88 -5.33
C ALA A 129 10.51 2.35 -4.86
N VAL A 130 10.19 2.18 -3.58
CA VAL A 130 8.93 2.63 -2.99
C VAL A 130 8.77 4.14 -3.12
N ILE A 131 9.77 4.93 -2.69
CA ILE A 131 9.68 6.40 -2.78
C ILE A 131 9.62 6.89 -4.22
N LYS A 132 10.30 6.24 -5.17
CA LYS A 132 10.20 6.58 -6.59
C LYS A 132 8.81 6.30 -7.15
N SER A 133 8.21 5.15 -6.84
CA SER A 133 6.84 4.85 -7.23
C SER A 133 5.86 5.88 -6.66
N ALA A 134 5.97 6.18 -5.36
CA ALA A 134 5.11 7.15 -4.67
C ALA A 134 5.24 8.56 -5.24
N SER A 135 6.44 8.97 -5.63
CA SER A 135 6.71 10.30 -6.18
C SER A 135 6.15 10.53 -7.60
N LYS A 136 5.71 9.48 -8.29
CA LYS A 136 5.08 9.62 -9.62
C LYS A 136 3.65 10.17 -9.55
N MET A 137 3.03 10.15 -8.38
CA MET A 137 1.75 10.81 -8.15
C MET A 137 1.96 12.31 -7.97
N ASP A 138 1.05 13.12 -8.47
CA ASP A 138 1.06 14.58 -8.25
C ASP A 138 0.54 14.91 -6.84
N HIS A 139 1.45 14.97 -5.88
CA HIS A 139 1.13 15.25 -4.48
C HIS A 139 0.52 16.64 -4.27
N LEU A 140 0.80 17.61 -5.15
CA LEU A 140 0.26 18.98 -5.03
C LEU A 140 -1.23 19.04 -5.29
N LYS A 141 -1.79 18.02 -5.95
CA LYS A 141 -3.24 17.89 -6.20
C LYS A 141 -4.01 17.37 -4.98
N THR A 142 -3.37 17.01 -3.88
CA THR A 142 -4.06 16.48 -2.70
C THR A 142 -3.90 17.38 -1.50
N GLY A 143 -4.85 17.31 -0.55
CA GLY A 143 -4.71 17.93 0.76
C GLY A 143 -3.72 17.21 1.68
N GLY A 144 -3.35 15.95 1.35
CA GLY A 144 -2.37 15.17 2.05
C GLY A 144 -2.22 13.76 1.49
N THR A 145 -1.03 13.22 1.64
CA THR A 145 -0.72 11.81 1.33
C THR A 145 -0.06 11.17 2.53
N LEU A 146 -0.15 9.86 2.63
CA LEU A 146 0.49 9.10 3.70
C LEU A 146 1.21 7.90 3.11
N LEU A 147 2.55 7.87 3.32
CA LEU A 147 3.41 6.75 2.97
C LEU A 147 3.99 6.15 4.24
N ASN A 148 3.69 4.88 4.49
CA ASN A 148 4.27 4.09 5.57
C ASN A 148 5.41 3.22 5.05
N MET A 149 6.49 3.14 5.83
CA MET A 149 7.60 2.23 5.59
C MET A 149 8.01 1.56 6.91
N LYS A 150 8.44 0.31 6.84
CA LYS A 150 8.95 -0.43 8.00
C LYS A 150 10.38 -0.88 7.74
N PHE A 151 11.27 -0.61 8.68
CA PHE A 151 12.69 -0.95 8.62
C PHE A 151 13.07 -1.90 9.75
N THR A 152 14.01 -2.82 9.48
CA THR A 152 14.66 -3.55 10.54
C THR A 152 15.50 -2.59 11.38
N PRO A 153 15.53 -2.71 12.72
CA PRO A 153 16.40 -1.88 13.56
C PRO A 153 17.88 -1.96 13.18
N SER A 154 18.34 -3.14 12.71
CA SER A 154 19.72 -3.34 12.28
C SER A 154 20.14 -2.48 11.09
N LEU A 155 19.17 -2.11 10.22
CA LEU A 155 19.44 -1.26 9.07
C LEU A 155 19.84 0.17 9.46
N LEU A 156 19.38 0.63 10.61
CA LEU A 156 19.61 1.98 11.14
C LEU A 156 20.55 1.97 12.36
N GLY A 157 21.25 0.85 12.61
CA GLY A 157 22.07 0.65 13.79
C GLY A 157 23.44 1.34 13.76
N ASP A 158 23.83 1.94 12.65
CA ASP A 158 25.08 2.65 12.47
C ASP A 158 24.92 3.99 11.74
N GLU A 159 25.98 4.81 11.70
CA GLU A 159 25.96 6.11 11.02
C GLU A 159 25.66 5.98 9.52
N ASN A 160 26.14 4.93 8.85
CA ASN A 160 25.91 4.71 7.43
C ASN A 160 24.42 4.43 7.14
N GLY A 161 23.75 3.66 8.01
CA GLY A 161 22.32 3.42 7.93
C GLY A 161 21.51 4.70 8.11
N LEU A 162 21.89 5.52 9.10
CA LEU A 162 21.25 6.81 9.37
C LEU A 162 21.45 7.80 8.20
N ASP A 163 22.65 7.86 7.63
CA ASP A 163 22.94 8.69 6.46
C ASP A 163 22.11 8.26 5.23
N LYS A 164 21.99 6.96 4.99
CA LYS A 164 21.14 6.44 3.91
C LYS A 164 19.67 6.80 4.13
N LEU A 165 19.16 6.69 5.36
CA LEU A 165 17.80 7.14 5.69
C LEU A 165 17.64 8.64 5.42
N ALA A 166 18.59 9.46 5.85
CA ALA A 166 18.56 10.91 5.60
C ALA A 166 18.54 11.23 4.10
N HIS A 167 19.33 10.50 3.30
CA HIS A 167 19.33 10.64 1.85
C HIS A 167 18.01 10.17 1.22
N LEU A 168 17.44 9.08 1.70
CA LEU A 168 16.14 8.58 1.25
C LEU A 168 15.04 9.64 1.46
N VAL A 169 14.95 10.18 2.68
CA VAL A 169 13.96 11.21 3.04
C VAL A 169 14.15 12.47 2.20
N ARG A 170 15.39 12.98 2.08
CA ARG A 170 15.69 14.17 1.25
C ARG A 170 15.35 13.93 -0.22
N SER A 171 15.65 12.75 -0.75
CA SER A 171 15.33 12.39 -2.13
C SER A 171 13.83 12.37 -2.37
N TYR A 172 13.05 11.81 -1.43
CA TYR A 172 11.61 11.77 -1.54
C TYR A 172 10.99 13.17 -1.59
N PHE A 173 11.38 14.06 -0.68
CA PHE A 173 10.89 15.45 -0.69
C PHE A 173 11.40 16.26 -1.88
N LYS A 174 12.61 15.96 -2.41
CA LYS A 174 13.09 16.58 -3.65
C LYS A 174 12.31 16.15 -4.89
N MET A 175 11.65 15.00 -4.83
CA MET A 175 10.73 14.49 -5.85
C MET A 175 9.25 14.85 -5.56
N ASP A 176 9.02 15.92 -4.81
CA ASP A 176 7.69 16.44 -4.44
C ASP A 176 6.83 15.51 -3.56
N GLY A 177 7.42 14.52 -2.89
CA GLY A 177 6.72 13.73 -1.89
C GLY A 177 6.25 14.59 -0.71
N HIS A 178 5.04 14.33 -0.18
CA HIS A 178 4.47 15.15 0.89
C HIS A 178 4.77 14.63 2.29
N HIS A 179 4.66 13.32 2.48
CA HIS A 179 4.72 12.73 3.80
C HIS A 179 5.29 11.31 3.72
N VAL A 180 6.16 10.98 4.65
CA VAL A 180 6.63 9.62 4.90
C VAL A 180 6.76 9.41 6.40
N GLN A 181 6.38 8.24 6.88
CA GLN A 181 6.56 7.83 8.27
C GLN A 181 7.15 6.43 8.34
N PHE A 182 7.82 6.15 9.47
CA PHE A 182 8.59 4.93 9.63
C PHE A 182 8.19 4.17 10.88
N ASN A 183 8.13 2.84 10.77
CA ASN A 183 8.23 1.91 11.88
C ASN A 183 9.62 1.28 11.84
N VAL A 184 10.35 1.35 12.95
CA VAL A 184 11.67 0.71 13.09
C VAL A 184 11.52 -0.42 14.10
N VAL A 185 10.95 -1.53 13.62
CA VAL A 185 10.58 -2.68 14.44
C VAL A 185 10.57 -3.94 13.58
N ARG A 186 10.94 -5.08 14.15
CA ARG A 186 10.86 -6.38 13.47
C ARG A 186 9.46 -6.98 13.57
N ALA A 187 9.07 -7.74 12.55
CA ALA A 187 7.83 -8.48 12.58
C ALA A 187 7.80 -9.50 13.73
N GLU A 188 8.94 -10.12 14.07
CA GLU A 188 9.06 -11.04 15.20
C GLU A 188 8.73 -10.35 16.53
N THR A 189 9.24 -9.12 16.76
CA THR A 189 8.93 -8.34 17.96
C THR A 189 7.45 -8.01 18.06
N LEU A 190 6.81 -7.67 16.95
CA LEU A 190 5.37 -7.43 16.91
C LEU A 190 4.57 -8.71 17.17
N ARG A 191 5.00 -9.86 16.65
CA ARG A 191 4.39 -11.17 16.94
C ARG A 191 4.55 -11.57 18.40
N GLU A 192 5.71 -11.30 18.99
CA GLU A 192 5.95 -11.54 20.40
C GLU A 192 5.05 -10.64 21.29
N ALA A 193 4.93 -9.35 20.93
CA ALA A 193 4.04 -8.42 21.61
C ALA A 193 2.55 -8.85 21.51
N GLN A 194 2.14 -9.40 20.39
CA GLN A 194 0.80 -9.94 20.20
C GLN A 194 0.53 -11.17 21.07
N ALA A 195 1.54 -12.04 21.23
CA ALA A 195 1.45 -13.25 22.06
C ALA A 195 1.57 -12.96 23.55
N ASN A 196 2.34 -11.93 23.94
CA ASN A 196 2.62 -11.56 25.31
C ASN A 196 2.53 -10.04 25.54
N PRO A 197 1.31 -9.46 25.48
CA PRO A 197 1.11 -8.01 25.52
C PRO A 197 1.60 -7.36 26.83
N GLU A 198 1.57 -8.07 27.96
CA GLU A 198 2.02 -7.54 29.24
C GLU A 198 3.52 -7.19 29.26
N ALA A 199 4.33 -7.89 28.48
CA ALA A 199 5.76 -7.65 28.39
C ALA A 199 6.13 -6.52 27.42
N HIS A 200 5.17 -6.04 26.61
CA HIS A 200 5.37 -5.08 25.52
C HIS A 200 4.37 -3.92 25.55
N ARG A 201 3.85 -3.57 26.74
CA ARG A 201 2.85 -2.49 26.88
C ARG A 201 3.34 -1.12 26.44
N ASP A 202 4.63 -0.89 26.43
CA ASP A 202 5.28 0.35 26.03
C ASP A 202 5.65 0.39 24.53
N LEU A 203 5.38 -0.70 23.78
CA LEU A 203 5.69 -0.77 22.36
C LEU A 203 4.75 0.14 21.58
N ILE A 204 5.31 1.25 21.10
CA ILE A 204 4.59 2.22 20.25
C ILE A 204 4.88 1.94 18.79
N VAL A 205 3.84 1.98 17.97
CA VAL A 205 3.92 1.87 16.51
C VAL A 205 3.27 3.06 15.81
N ARG A 206 3.79 3.35 14.62
CA ARG A 206 3.18 4.31 13.72
C ARG A 206 2.08 3.61 12.91
N VAL A 207 0.85 4.05 13.05
CA VAL A 207 -0.32 3.42 12.43
C VAL A 207 -0.59 4.04 11.06
N ALA A 208 -1.30 5.16 11.02
CA ALA A 208 -1.64 5.85 9.78
C ALA A 208 -1.87 7.34 10.07
N GLY A 209 -0.80 8.14 10.12
CA GLY A 209 -0.85 9.55 10.51
C GLY A 209 -0.82 9.80 12.02
N TYR A 210 -0.87 8.76 12.83
CA TYR A 210 -0.77 8.81 14.31
C TYR A 210 0.02 7.61 14.83
N SER A 211 0.43 7.67 16.11
CA SER A 211 1.07 6.58 16.82
C SER A 211 0.15 6.07 17.92
N ASP A 212 0.27 4.79 18.23
CA ASP A 212 -0.47 4.18 19.33
C ASP A 212 0.33 3.03 19.93
N TYR A 213 -0.07 2.58 21.12
CA TYR A 213 0.47 1.37 21.70
C TYR A 213 0.03 0.15 20.90
N PHE A 214 0.98 -0.65 20.45
CA PHE A 214 0.68 -1.80 19.59
C PHE A 214 -0.30 -2.78 20.25
N CYS A 215 -0.15 -3.00 21.55
CA CYS A 215 -1.00 -3.93 22.29
C CYS A 215 -2.44 -3.45 22.47
N ASP A 216 -2.72 -2.15 22.31
CA ASP A 216 -4.06 -1.56 22.44
C ASP A 216 -4.81 -1.54 21.10
N LEU A 217 -4.13 -1.85 19.98
CA LEU A 217 -4.74 -1.93 18.67
C LEU A 217 -5.62 -3.19 18.52
N SER A 218 -6.63 -3.12 17.64
CA SER A 218 -7.39 -4.32 17.27
C SER A 218 -6.50 -5.37 16.60
N GLY A 219 -6.85 -6.65 16.75
CA GLY A 219 -6.08 -7.75 16.16
C GLY A 219 -5.89 -7.62 14.65
N GLU A 220 -6.91 -7.13 13.92
CA GLU A 220 -6.85 -6.91 12.48
C GLU A 220 -5.84 -5.82 12.12
N LEU A 221 -5.77 -4.76 12.92
CA LEU A 221 -4.83 -3.66 12.70
C LEU A 221 -3.39 -4.07 13.09
N GLN A 222 -3.24 -4.88 14.14
CA GLN A 222 -1.95 -5.48 14.49
C GLN A 222 -1.43 -6.35 13.32
N GLU A 223 -2.27 -7.22 12.77
CA GLU A 223 -1.93 -8.07 11.61
C GLU A 223 -1.54 -7.23 10.39
N GLU A 224 -2.25 -6.15 10.12
CA GLU A 224 -1.94 -5.25 9.02
C GLU A 224 -0.54 -4.65 9.17
N ILE A 225 -0.19 -4.13 10.36
CA ILE A 225 1.13 -3.53 10.63
C ILE A 225 2.25 -4.59 10.54
N ILE A 226 1.99 -5.80 11.03
CA ILE A 226 2.93 -6.92 10.91
C ILE A 226 3.17 -7.27 9.44
N ALA A 227 2.12 -7.30 8.64
CA ALA A 227 2.18 -7.68 7.23
C ALA A 227 2.86 -6.64 6.31
N ARG A 228 3.06 -5.40 6.76
CA ARG A 228 3.82 -4.37 6.01
C ARG A 228 5.21 -4.88 5.68
N THR A 229 5.68 -4.58 4.47
CA THR A 229 7.04 -4.99 4.05
C THR A 229 8.10 -4.48 5.02
N GLU A 230 8.94 -5.37 5.48
CA GLU A 230 10.08 -5.06 6.35
C GLU A 230 11.34 -4.94 5.49
N HIS A 231 11.84 -3.70 5.35
CA HIS A 231 13.05 -3.44 4.60
C HIS A 231 14.28 -3.70 5.47
N ALA A 232 15.15 -4.62 5.01
CA ALA A 232 16.40 -4.98 5.64
C ALA A 232 17.63 -4.40 4.94
N GLU A 233 17.44 -3.74 3.78
CA GLU A 233 18.46 -3.08 2.96
C GLU A 233 17.88 -1.86 2.26
N PHE A 234 18.76 -0.92 1.83
CA PHE A 234 18.41 0.28 1.08
C PHE A 234 18.48 0.08 -0.43
#